data_29d3892e35391ce4f32dfd3a443918df
#
_entry.id   29d3892e35391ce4f32dfd3a443918df
#
_cell.length_a   1.000
_cell.length_b   1.000
_cell.length_c   1.000
_cell.angle_alpha   90.00
_cell.angle_beta   90.00
_cell.angle_gamma   90.00
#
_symmetry.space_group_name_H-M   'P 1'
#
loop_
_entity.id
_entity.type
_entity.pdbx_description
1 polymer ?
#
loop_
_entity_poly.entity_id
_entity_poly.type
_entity_poly.pdbx_seq_one_letter_code
_entity_poly.pdbx_strand_id
1 'polypeptide(L)'
;MNLDKFHQVLEDLTQPKESLGSIGEQKEKTLHRAIKAYLGERLSHEINIGNYIADIARPEEIIEIQTHYLGKLKPKLEKFLPISHVWVVYPIIHQKRIITISREKGSISKPRKSSKKQTLISAFLELSQIRSLLQHRHLHVKLLLLNVDEYRFDSSPGRRKQTPSDLIPTALLEEVDFYSIEDYRQFLPQEIKSPFTSEDIRSYFNTTTSISQALLRTLVACDIFKRVGKKDRYYQYIILS
;
A
#
# COMPACT_ATOMS: atom_id res chain seq x y z
N MET A 1 -0.53 -5.26 -15.77
CA MET A 1 -1.53 -4.18 -15.48
C MET A 1 -2.66 -4.25 -16.48
N ASN A 2 -3.92 -4.37 -16.04
CA ASN A 2 -5.11 -4.41 -16.89
C ASN A 2 -5.95 -3.13 -16.68
N LEU A 3 -5.65 -2.09 -17.47
CA LEU A 3 -6.31 -0.79 -17.33
C LEU A 3 -7.80 -0.83 -17.66
N ASP A 4 -8.20 -1.61 -18.67
CA ASP A 4 -9.61 -1.70 -19.07
C ASP A 4 -10.46 -2.31 -17.96
N LYS A 5 -9.96 -3.40 -17.34
CA LYS A 5 -10.62 -4.00 -16.16
C LYS A 5 -10.71 -3.00 -14.99
N PHE A 6 -9.64 -2.21 -14.75
CA PHE A 6 -9.64 -1.23 -13.68
C PHE A 6 -10.66 -0.11 -13.96
N HIS A 7 -10.73 0.40 -15.19
CA HIS A 7 -11.73 1.39 -15.60
C HIS A 7 -13.16 0.86 -15.43
N GLN A 8 -13.42 -0.39 -15.85
CA GLN A 8 -14.73 -1.01 -15.67
C GLN A 8 -15.12 -1.08 -14.17
N VAL A 9 -14.18 -1.43 -13.29
CA VAL A 9 -14.41 -1.44 -11.84
C VAL A 9 -14.76 -0.05 -11.32
N LEU A 10 -14.08 0.99 -11.83
CA LEU A 10 -14.38 2.37 -11.43
C LEU A 10 -15.78 2.80 -11.89
N GLU A 11 -16.19 2.45 -13.11
CA GLU A 11 -17.52 2.73 -13.63
C GLU A 11 -18.61 2.03 -12.79
N ASP A 12 -18.42 0.77 -12.46
CA ASP A 12 -19.34 -0.01 -11.63
C ASP A 12 -19.49 0.56 -10.21
N LEU A 13 -18.42 1.16 -9.66
CA LEU A 13 -18.42 1.77 -8.34
C LEU A 13 -19.02 3.18 -8.32
N THR A 14 -18.96 3.90 -9.45
CA THR A 14 -19.44 5.27 -9.58
C THR A 14 -20.90 5.36 -10.04
N GLN A 15 -21.51 4.24 -10.45
CA GLN A 15 -22.94 4.23 -10.73
C GLN A 15 -23.72 4.63 -9.46
N PRO A 16 -24.75 5.50 -9.58
CA PRO A 16 -25.47 6.04 -8.44
C PRO A 16 -26.30 4.96 -7.73
N LYS A 17 -25.64 4.14 -6.93
CA LYS A 17 -26.29 3.36 -5.87
C LYS A 17 -26.26 4.22 -4.61
N GLU A 18 -27.34 4.97 -4.39
CA GLU A 18 -27.85 5.48 -3.09
C GLU A 18 -26.85 5.88 -1.99
N SER A 19 -25.70 6.50 -2.27
CA SER A 19 -24.73 6.51 -1.19
C SER A 19 -23.80 7.69 -1.00
N LEU A 20 -24.26 8.92 -1.27
CA LEU A 20 -23.59 10.06 -0.59
C LEU A 20 -23.89 10.07 0.93
N GLY A 21 -24.98 9.40 1.38
CA GLY A 21 -25.32 9.25 2.79
C GLY A 21 -24.51 8.22 3.57
N SER A 22 -23.84 7.27 2.92
CA SER A 22 -23.12 6.17 3.58
C SER A 22 -21.61 6.38 3.70
N ILE A 23 -21.09 7.58 3.40
CA ILE A 23 -19.66 7.87 3.58
C ILE A 23 -19.28 7.71 5.06
N GLY A 24 -18.43 6.74 5.34
CA GLY A 24 -17.92 6.44 6.69
C GLY A 24 -18.74 5.42 7.50
N GLU A 25 -19.90 4.94 7.02
CA GLU A 25 -20.71 3.92 7.71
C GLU A 25 -20.46 2.50 7.18
N GLN A 26 -19.82 2.34 6.01
CA GLN A 26 -19.54 1.03 5.43
C GLN A 26 -18.41 0.33 6.19
N LYS A 27 -18.62 -0.94 6.55
CA LYS A 27 -17.61 -1.80 7.20
C LYS A 27 -16.35 -1.95 6.34
N GLU A 28 -16.49 -1.99 5.02
CA GLU A 28 -15.41 -2.09 4.05
C GLU A 28 -15.29 -0.79 3.25
N LYS A 29 -14.08 -0.19 3.25
CA LYS A 29 -13.81 1.08 2.55
C LYS A 29 -13.81 0.90 1.04
N THR A 30 -14.25 1.92 0.30
CA THR A 30 -14.37 1.90 -1.16
C THR A 30 -13.07 1.53 -1.87
N LEU A 31 -11.91 2.04 -1.40
CA LEU A 31 -10.60 1.67 -1.96
C LEU A 31 -10.33 0.16 -1.87
N HIS A 32 -10.62 -0.47 -0.73
CA HIS A 32 -10.42 -1.91 -0.55
C HIS A 32 -11.34 -2.70 -1.49
N ARG A 33 -12.63 -2.34 -1.57
CA ARG A 33 -13.59 -2.96 -2.49
C ARG A 33 -13.18 -2.83 -3.96
N ALA A 34 -12.67 -1.66 -4.36
CA ALA A 34 -12.20 -1.43 -5.72
C ALA A 34 -11.03 -2.36 -6.07
N ILE A 35 -10.05 -2.45 -5.18
CA ILE A 35 -8.89 -3.34 -5.38
C ILE A 35 -9.34 -4.80 -5.39
N LYS A 36 -10.25 -5.20 -4.50
CA LYS A 36 -10.81 -6.55 -4.45
C LYS A 36 -11.55 -6.90 -5.75
N ALA A 37 -12.37 -6.00 -6.27
CA ALA A 37 -13.05 -6.17 -7.56
C ALA A 37 -12.07 -6.23 -8.75
N TYR A 38 -11.00 -5.44 -8.70
CA TYR A 38 -9.95 -5.44 -9.74
C TYR A 38 -9.17 -6.77 -9.77
N LEU A 39 -8.80 -7.31 -8.61
CA LEU A 39 -8.00 -8.52 -8.51
C LEU A 39 -8.83 -9.80 -8.55
N GLY A 40 -10.06 -9.74 -8.02
CA GLY A 40 -10.97 -10.88 -7.96
C GLY A 40 -11.75 -11.12 -9.25
N GLU A 41 -12.34 -12.30 -9.35
CA GLU A 41 -13.49 -12.58 -10.18
C GLU A 41 -14.75 -12.35 -9.35
N ARG A 42 -15.91 -12.12 -9.99
CA ARG A 42 -17.20 -11.84 -9.30
C ARG A 42 -17.61 -12.87 -8.23
N LEU A 43 -16.97 -14.03 -8.20
CA LEU A 43 -17.27 -15.16 -7.31
C LEU A 43 -16.20 -15.42 -6.22
N SER A 44 -15.13 -14.64 -6.16
CA SER A 44 -14.14 -14.77 -5.09
C SER A 44 -14.64 -14.08 -3.83
N HIS A 45 -15.30 -14.85 -2.97
CA HIS A 45 -15.83 -14.38 -1.69
C HIS A 45 -14.81 -14.56 -0.58
N GLU A 46 -15.00 -13.81 0.51
CA GLU A 46 -14.32 -14.02 1.76
C GLU A 46 -14.40 -15.49 2.20
N ILE A 47 -13.25 -16.14 2.36
CA ILE A 47 -13.17 -17.54 2.75
C ILE A 47 -12.57 -17.64 4.15
N ASN A 48 -13.24 -18.38 5.02
CA ASN A 48 -12.72 -18.69 6.35
C ASN A 48 -11.61 -19.73 6.25
N ILE A 49 -10.42 -19.40 6.75
CA ILE A 49 -9.27 -20.29 6.88
C ILE A 49 -8.87 -20.30 8.35
N GLY A 50 -9.31 -21.32 9.06
CA GLY A 50 -9.21 -21.37 10.51
C GLY A 50 -9.98 -20.21 11.16
N ASN A 51 -9.29 -19.39 11.96
CA ASN A 51 -9.88 -18.23 12.65
C ASN A 51 -9.74 -16.92 11.86
N TYR A 52 -9.29 -16.97 10.60
CA TYR A 52 -9.07 -15.81 9.75
C TYR A 52 -9.94 -15.86 8.51
N ILE A 53 -10.31 -14.69 8.02
CA ILE A 53 -11.05 -14.51 6.77
C ILE A 53 -10.06 -13.97 5.73
N ALA A 54 -9.87 -14.68 4.60
CA ALA A 54 -9.10 -14.22 3.47
C ALA A 54 -9.94 -13.25 2.62
N ASP A 55 -9.32 -12.17 2.11
CA ASP A 55 -10.02 -11.22 1.23
C ASP A 55 -10.41 -11.87 -0.10
N ILE A 56 -9.50 -12.64 -0.69
CA ILE A 56 -9.72 -13.48 -1.87
C ILE A 56 -8.95 -14.78 -1.66
N ALA A 57 -9.60 -15.94 -1.89
CA ALA A 57 -8.92 -17.22 -1.87
C ALA A 57 -9.25 -18.03 -3.13
N ARG A 58 -8.22 -18.69 -3.66
CA ARG A 58 -8.25 -19.62 -4.79
C ARG A 58 -7.57 -20.92 -4.37
N PRO A 59 -7.65 -22.02 -5.13
CA PRO A 59 -7.13 -23.32 -4.68
C PRO A 59 -5.68 -23.32 -4.13
N GLU A 60 -4.79 -22.51 -4.70
CA GLU A 60 -3.37 -22.48 -4.30
C GLU A 60 -2.88 -21.06 -3.95
N GLU A 61 -3.78 -20.09 -3.91
CA GLU A 61 -3.45 -18.69 -3.78
C GLU A 61 -4.41 -17.96 -2.84
N ILE A 62 -3.86 -17.19 -1.92
CA ILE A 62 -4.59 -16.28 -1.05
C ILE A 62 -4.13 -14.86 -1.36
N ILE A 63 -5.07 -13.91 -1.48
CA ILE A 63 -4.77 -12.50 -1.68
C ILE A 63 -5.31 -11.72 -0.50
N GLU A 64 -4.44 -10.95 0.14
CA GLU A 64 -4.72 -10.05 1.25
C GLU A 64 -4.50 -8.61 0.85
N ILE A 65 -5.52 -7.79 0.96
CA ILE A 65 -5.48 -6.38 0.58
C ILE A 65 -5.38 -5.53 1.85
N GLN A 66 -4.27 -4.84 2.03
CA GLN A 66 -4.06 -4.02 3.21
C GLN A 66 -3.73 -2.58 2.81
N THR A 67 -4.59 -1.64 3.15
CA THR A 67 -4.42 -0.23 2.76
C THR A 67 -3.48 0.55 3.67
N HIS A 68 -3.15 0.04 4.86
CA HIS A 68 -2.22 0.61 5.84
C HIS A 68 -1.95 -0.39 6.98
N TYR A 69 -0.83 -0.19 7.71
CA TYR A 69 -0.43 -1.03 8.84
C TYR A 69 -0.23 -2.52 8.48
N LEU A 70 0.67 -2.81 7.51
CA LEU A 70 0.99 -4.19 7.10
C LEU A 70 1.39 -5.09 8.27
N GLY A 71 1.96 -4.52 9.34
CA GLY A 71 2.29 -5.27 10.54
C GLY A 71 1.12 -6.04 11.17
N LYS A 72 -0.11 -5.58 10.96
CA LYS A 72 -1.32 -6.27 11.43
C LYS A 72 -1.59 -7.58 10.71
N LEU A 73 -1.04 -7.77 9.51
CA LEU A 73 -1.17 -9.01 8.75
C LEU A 73 -0.27 -10.14 9.28
N LYS A 74 0.78 -9.86 10.06
CA LYS A 74 1.74 -10.88 10.49
C LYS A 74 1.10 -12.16 11.02
N PRO A 75 0.18 -12.12 12.02
CA PRO A 75 -0.41 -13.34 12.56
C PRO A 75 -1.19 -14.13 11.52
N LYS A 76 -1.81 -13.44 10.56
CA LYS A 76 -2.57 -14.03 9.46
C LYS A 76 -1.62 -14.65 8.44
N LEU A 77 -0.55 -13.94 8.04
CA LEU A 77 0.47 -14.43 7.14
C LEU A 77 1.17 -15.68 7.69
N GLU A 78 1.52 -15.70 8.98
CA GLU A 78 2.13 -16.87 9.64
C GLU A 78 1.25 -18.11 9.58
N LYS A 79 -0.08 -17.97 9.45
CA LYS A 79 -1.03 -19.07 9.28
C LYS A 79 -1.24 -19.48 7.83
N PHE A 80 -1.18 -18.54 6.91
CA PHE A 80 -1.47 -18.79 5.50
C PHE A 80 -0.24 -19.30 4.71
N LEU A 81 0.94 -18.76 4.99
CA LEU A 81 2.18 -19.08 4.27
C LEU A 81 2.58 -20.57 4.29
N PRO A 82 2.31 -21.36 5.37
CA PRO A 82 2.60 -22.80 5.35
C PRO A 82 1.70 -23.60 4.40
N ILE A 83 0.54 -23.09 4.03
CA ILE A 83 -0.51 -23.84 3.31
C ILE A 83 -0.81 -23.32 1.90
N SER A 84 -0.37 -22.10 1.57
CA SER A 84 -0.72 -21.48 0.28
C SER A 84 0.31 -20.43 -0.12
N HIS A 85 0.34 -20.08 -1.39
CA HIS A 85 0.95 -18.83 -1.86
C HIS A 85 0.10 -17.64 -1.39
N VAL A 86 0.73 -16.62 -0.84
CA VAL A 86 0.02 -15.44 -0.30
C VAL A 86 0.51 -14.18 -0.98
N TRP A 87 -0.41 -13.47 -1.59
CA TRP A 87 -0.18 -12.13 -2.11
C TRP A 87 -0.60 -11.09 -1.08
N VAL A 88 0.32 -10.23 -0.71
CA VAL A 88 0.01 -9.01 0.04
C VAL A 88 -0.08 -7.86 -0.95
N VAL A 89 -1.28 -7.32 -1.10
CA VAL A 89 -1.56 -6.20 -2.01
C VAL A 89 -1.61 -4.91 -1.23
N TYR A 90 -0.73 -3.96 -1.59
CA TYR A 90 -0.63 -2.68 -0.92
C TYR A 90 -0.78 -1.51 -1.90
N PRO A 91 -1.85 -0.68 -1.77
CA PRO A 91 -2.02 0.52 -2.57
C PRO A 91 -1.17 1.67 -2.06
N ILE A 92 -0.49 2.34 -2.97
CA ILE A 92 0.30 3.55 -2.74
C ILE A 92 -0.46 4.72 -3.36
N ILE A 93 -0.78 5.73 -2.55
CA ILE A 93 -1.53 6.89 -3.02
C ILE A 93 -0.57 7.93 -3.62
N HIS A 94 -0.37 7.88 -4.93
CA HIS A 94 0.51 8.82 -5.63
C HIS A 94 0.02 10.25 -5.51
N GLN A 95 -1.20 10.51 -5.95
CA GLN A 95 -1.81 11.82 -5.85
C GLN A 95 -3.22 11.71 -5.28
N LYS A 96 -3.51 12.54 -4.30
CA LYS A 96 -4.82 12.65 -3.69
C LYS A 96 -5.45 14.01 -3.98
N ARG A 97 -6.73 14.02 -4.43
CA ARG A 97 -7.56 15.22 -4.44
C ARG A 97 -8.52 15.15 -3.24
N ILE A 98 -8.66 16.25 -2.54
CA ILE A 98 -9.51 16.36 -1.36
C ILE A 98 -10.80 17.09 -1.76
N ILE A 99 -11.93 16.48 -1.46
CA ILE A 99 -13.27 16.97 -1.70
C ILE A 99 -14.00 17.03 -0.36
N THR A 100 -14.43 18.21 0.04
CA THR A 100 -15.11 18.41 1.32
C THR A 100 -16.61 18.54 1.08
N ILE A 101 -17.42 17.80 1.86
CA ILE A 101 -18.88 17.85 1.84
C ILE A 101 -19.32 18.58 3.09
N SER A 102 -20.08 19.68 2.93
CA SER A 102 -20.66 20.40 4.06
C SER A 102 -21.85 19.62 4.62
N ARG A 103 -21.80 19.30 5.90
CA ARG A 103 -22.92 18.62 6.59
C ARG A 103 -24.14 19.50 6.72
N GLU A 104 -23.94 20.82 6.86
CA GLU A 104 -25.04 21.77 7.04
C GLU A 104 -25.72 22.14 5.73
N LYS A 105 -24.93 22.36 4.68
CA LYS A 105 -25.39 22.88 3.41
C LYS A 105 -25.55 21.83 2.32
N GLY A 106 -25.07 20.60 2.52
CA GLY A 106 -24.98 19.56 1.49
C GLY A 106 -24.08 19.93 0.31
N SER A 107 -23.40 21.09 0.38
CA SER A 107 -22.56 21.57 -0.72
C SER A 107 -21.25 20.81 -0.79
N ILE A 108 -20.75 20.60 -2.01
CA ILE A 108 -19.51 19.90 -2.31
C ILE A 108 -18.46 20.92 -2.76
N SER A 109 -17.27 20.90 -2.14
CA SER A 109 -16.17 21.79 -2.51
C SER A 109 -15.56 21.40 -3.86
N LYS A 110 -14.91 22.37 -4.54
CA LYS A 110 -14.03 22.03 -5.68
C LYS A 110 -12.89 21.12 -5.21
N PRO A 111 -12.50 20.10 -6.01
CA PRO A 111 -11.38 19.21 -5.69
C PRO A 111 -10.06 19.99 -5.52
N ARG A 112 -9.36 19.76 -4.42
CA ARG A 112 -8.06 20.38 -4.13
C ARG A 112 -6.97 19.29 -4.06
N LYS A 113 -5.90 19.45 -4.86
CA LYS A 113 -4.75 18.54 -4.81
C LYS A 113 -4.07 18.61 -3.44
N SER A 114 -3.75 17.45 -2.87
CA SER A 114 -2.87 17.33 -1.72
C SER A 114 -1.43 17.64 -2.14
N SER A 115 -0.67 18.32 -1.28
CA SER A 115 0.77 18.51 -1.48
C SER A 115 1.58 17.24 -1.30
N LYS A 116 1.03 16.25 -0.57
CA LYS A 116 1.70 14.97 -0.33
C LYS A 116 1.54 14.07 -1.55
N LYS A 117 2.68 13.57 -2.05
CA LYS A 117 2.76 12.55 -3.08
C LYS A 117 3.54 11.36 -2.52
N GLN A 118 3.10 10.16 -2.85
CA GLN A 118 3.85 8.94 -2.56
C GLN A 118 4.39 8.34 -3.86
N THR A 119 5.50 7.65 -3.76
CA THR A 119 6.13 6.89 -4.84
C THR A 119 6.27 5.44 -4.40
N LEU A 120 6.64 4.53 -5.29
CA LEU A 120 6.83 3.11 -4.97
C LEU A 120 7.74 2.90 -3.75
N ILE A 121 8.80 3.72 -3.62
CA ILE A 121 9.73 3.62 -2.48
C ILE A 121 9.06 3.93 -1.12
N SER A 122 7.94 4.65 -1.13
CA SER A 122 7.18 4.94 0.09
C SER A 122 6.57 3.68 0.72
N ALA A 123 6.36 2.61 -0.08
CA ALA A 123 5.86 1.33 0.41
C ALA A 123 6.78 0.69 1.45
N PHE A 124 8.07 1.00 1.44
CA PHE A 124 9.02 0.42 2.40
C PHE A 124 8.73 0.79 3.85
N LEU A 125 8.00 1.88 4.12
CA LEU A 125 7.50 2.18 5.47
C LEU A 125 6.62 1.04 6.00
N GLU A 126 5.77 0.49 5.14
CA GLU A 126 4.84 -0.59 5.48
C GLU A 126 5.52 -1.96 5.33
N LEU A 127 6.25 -2.21 4.24
CA LEU A 127 7.00 -3.45 4.02
C LEU A 127 7.98 -3.75 5.15
N SER A 128 8.61 -2.71 5.72
CA SER A 128 9.51 -2.88 6.87
C SER A 128 8.83 -3.49 8.09
N GLN A 129 7.51 -3.41 8.20
CA GLN A 129 6.75 -3.99 9.30
C GLN A 129 6.63 -5.52 9.18
N ILE A 130 6.65 -6.05 7.94
CA ILE A 130 6.59 -7.51 7.67
C ILE A 130 7.92 -8.07 7.15
N ARG A 131 9.03 -7.31 7.26
CA ARG A 131 10.34 -7.66 6.68
C ARG A 131 10.85 -9.05 7.07
N SER A 132 10.48 -9.56 8.26
CA SER A 132 10.86 -10.91 8.71
C SER A 132 10.21 -12.04 7.91
N LEU A 133 9.17 -11.75 7.13
CA LEU A 133 8.44 -12.71 6.32
C LEU A 133 8.77 -12.59 4.83
N LEU A 134 9.40 -11.50 4.39
CA LEU A 134 9.64 -11.23 2.95
C LEU A 134 10.51 -12.28 2.25
N GLN A 135 11.35 -13.00 3.01
CA GLN A 135 12.15 -14.12 2.48
C GLN A 135 11.36 -15.43 2.33
N HIS A 136 10.11 -15.47 2.79
CA HIS A 136 9.31 -16.69 2.67
C HIS A 136 8.92 -16.95 1.21
N ARG A 137 9.27 -18.11 0.68
CA ARG A 137 9.09 -18.47 -0.75
C ARG A 137 7.63 -18.39 -1.25
N HIS A 138 6.65 -18.47 -0.37
CA HIS A 138 5.23 -18.37 -0.70
C HIS A 138 4.67 -16.96 -0.46
N LEU A 139 5.47 -16.00 0.00
CA LEU A 139 5.03 -14.63 0.16
C LEU A 139 5.37 -13.83 -1.08
N HIS A 140 4.34 -13.27 -1.69
CA HIS A 140 4.44 -12.36 -2.82
C HIS A 140 3.85 -11.00 -2.41
N VAL A 141 4.36 -9.94 -3.03
CA VAL A 141 3.86 -8.58 -2.77
C VAL A 141 3.47 -7.93 -4.10
N LYS A 142 2.32 -7.29 -4.11
CA LYS A 142 1.85 -6.47 -5.23
C LYS A 142 1.66 -5.04 -4.75
N LEU A 143 2.34 -4.10 -5.38
CA LEU A 143 2.17 -2.66 -5.16
C LEU A 143 1.31 -2.07 -6.27
N LEU A 144 0.29 -1.30 -5.89
CA LEU A 144 -0.59 -0.58 -6.81
C LEU A 144 -0.41 0.92 -6.61
N LEU A 145 0.18 1.61 -7.58
CA LEU A 145 0.34 3.07 -7.53
C LEU A 145 -0.93 3.73 -8.08
N LEU A 146 -1.67 4.44 -7.22
CA LEU A 146 -3.01 4.93 -7.51
C LEU A 146 -3.12 6.44 -7.33
N ASN A 147 -3.97 7.08 -8.15
CA ASN A 147 -4.58 8.36 -7.82
C ASN A 147 -5.94 8.13 -7.17
N VAL A 148 -6.30 8.98 -6.20
CA VAL A 148 -7.57 8.87 -5.48
C VAL A 148 -8.23 10.21 -5.22
N ASP A 149 -9.54 10.20 -5.10
CA ASP A 149 -10.35 11.27 -4.51
C ASP A 149 -10.67 10.91 -3.05
N GLU A 150 -10.35 11.82 -2.14
CA GLU A 150 -10.73 11.71 -0.73
C GLU A 150 -11.96 12.56 -0.48
N TYR A 151 -13.10 11.91 -0.24
CA TYR A 151 -14.30 12.55 0.21
C TYR A 151 -14.34 12.59 1.73
N ARG A 152 -14.53 13.76 2.31
CA ARG A 152 -14.65 13.94 3.76
C ARG A 152 -15.68 14.98 4.10
N PHE A 153 -16.32 14.82 5.25
CA PHE A 153 -17.19 15.85 5.76
C PHE A 153 -16.38 17.00 6.38
N ASP A 154 -16.93 18.20 6.34
CA ASP A 154 -16.38 19.32 7.09
C ASP A 154 -16.36 19.02 8.59
N SER A 155 -15.36 19.56 9.27
CA SER A 155 -15.25 19.46 10.72
C SER A 155 -16.13 20.53 11.36
N SER A 156 -17.03 20.12 12.25
CA SER A 156 -17.76 21.07 13.09
C SER A 156 -16.75 21.88 13.91
N PRO A 157 -16.96 23.21 14.08
CA PRO A 157 -16.11 24.05 14.90
C PRO A 157 -15.91 23.44 16.30
N GLY A 158 -14.67 23.36 16.76
CA GLY A 158 -14.32 22.87 18.11
C GLY A 158 -14.10 21.36 18.27
N ARG A 159 -14.33 20.52 17.26
CA ARG A 159 -14.06 19.08 17.35
C ARG A 159 -12.79 18.69 16.60
N ARG A 160 -11.75 18.24 17.34
CA ARG A 160 -10.52 17.60 16.79
C ARG A 160 -10.75 16.15 16.32
N LYS A 161 -11.99 15.65 16.24
CA LYS A 161 -12.24 14.29 15.72
C LYS A 161 -11.96 14.24 14.23
N GLN A 162 -11.22 13.22 13.80
CA GLN A 162 -11.07 12.90 12.38
C GLN A 162 -12.46 12.76 11.78
N THR A 163 -12.75 13.56 10.75
CA THR A 163 -13.96 13.42 9.96
C THR A 163 -13.90 12.09 9.22
N PRO A 164 -14.98 11.29 9.20
CA PRO A 164 -15.04 10.12 8.34
C PRO A 164 -14.66 10.50 6.91
N SER A 165 -13.76 9.73 6.33
CA SER A 165 -13.32 9.93 4.94
C SER A 165 -13.36 8.62 4.19
N ASP A 166 -13.65 8.70 2.89
CA ASP A 166 -13.57 7.58 1.97
C ASP A 166 -12.62 7.92 0.82
N LEU A 167 -11.90 6.91 0.34
CA LEU A 167 -10.95 7.02 -0.76
C LEU A 167 -11.52 6.30 -1.97
N ILE A 168 -11.79 7.05 -3.01
CA ILE A 168 -12.27 6.52 -4.29
C ILE A 168 -11.10 6.56 -5.27
N PRO A 169 -10.60 5.41 -5.77
CA PRO A 169 -9.56 5.40 -6.77
C PRO A 169 -10.05 6.05 -8.07
N THR A 170 -9.17 6.80 -8.73
CA THR A 170 -9.48 7.49 -9.99
C THR A 170 -8.59 7.07 -11.13
N ALA A 171 -7.40 6.53 -10.84
CA ALA A 171 -6.52 5.96 -11.85
C ALA A 171 -5.54 4.96 -11.21
N LEU A 172 -5.24 3.89 -11.92
CA LEU A 172 -4.12 2.98 -11.68
C LEU A 172 -2.96 3.42 -12.59
N LEU A 173 -1.87 3.86 -11.98
CA LEU A 173 -0.70 4.40 -12.68
C LEU A 173 0.34 3.33 -12.97
N GLU A 174 0.58 2.46 -11.98
CA GLU A 174 1.61 1.43 -12.05
C GLU A 174 1.23 0.25 -11.16
N GLU A 175 1.68 -0.92 -11.57
CA GLU A 175 1.52 -2.18 -10.86
C GLU A 175 2.88 -2.89 -10.83
N VAL A 176 3.37 -3.21 -9.65
CA VAL A 176 4.67 -3.85 -9.43
C VAL A 176 4.48 -5.10 -8.60
N ASP A 177 4.96 -6.21 -9.14
CA ASP A 177 4.89 -7.52 -8.52
C ASP A 177 6.27 -7.96 -8.01
N PHE A 178 6.32 -8.49 -6.81
CA PHE A 178 7.48 -9.13 -6.20
C PHE A 178 7.14 -10.58 -5.93
N TYR A 179 7.67 -11.46 -6.72
CA TYR A 179 7.54 -12.92 -6.59
C TYR A 179 8.61 -13.49 -5.65
N SER A 180 9.77 -12.81 -5.58
CA SER A 180 10.93 -13.23 -4.82
C SER A 180 11.69 -12.04 -4.25
N ILE A 181 12.69 -12.30 -3.42
CA ILE A 181 13.61 -11.28 -2.90
C ILE A 181 14.40 -10.59 -4.03
N GLU A 182 14.71 -11.28 -5.11
CA GLU A 182 15.45 -10.71 -6.23
C GLU A 182 14.71 -9.53 -6.88
N ASP A 183 13.37 -9.55 -6.86
CA ASP A 183 12.57 -8.47 -7.43
C ASP A 183 12.74 -7.15 -6.66
N TYR A 184 13.16 -7.19 -5.38
CA TYR A 184 13.48 -5.98 -4.62
C TYR A 184 14.76 -5.29 -5.09
N ARG A 185 15.61 -5.96 -5.87
CA ARG A 185 16.83 -5.38 -6.44
C ARG A 185 16.55 -4.24 -7.43
N GLN A 186 15.35 -4.13 -7.99
CA GLN A 186 14.95 -2.98 -8.81
C GLN A 186 15.02 -1.63 -8.04
N PHE A 187 15.04 -1.66 -6.71
CA PHE A 187 15.23 -0.48 -5.87
C PHE A 187 16.69 -0.25 -5.47
N LEU A 188 17.64 -0.97 -6.08
CA LEU A 188 19.05 -0.72 -5.83
C LEU A 188 19.47 0.62 -6.46
N PRO A 189 20.17 1.46 -5.71
CA PRO A 189 20.71 2.70 -6.26
C PRO A 189 21.93 2.38 -7.14
N GLN A 190 21.76 2.46 -8.44
CA GLN A 190 22.80 2.07 -9.42
C GLN A 190 24.06 2.96 -9.37
N GLU A 191 23.90 4.23 -8.94
CA GLU A 191 24.97 5.22 -8.95
C GLU A 191 25.60 5.49 -7.58
N ILE A 192 25.09 4.84 -6.51
CA ILE A 192 25.62 5.07 -5.17
C ILE A 192 26.88 4.21 -4.95
N LYS A 193 28.00 4.87 -4.63
CA LYS A 193 29.25 4.21 -4.27
C LYS A 193 29.14 3.51 -2.91
N SER A 194 29.56 2.25 -2.84
CA SER A 194 29.71 1.53 -1.58
C SER A 194 31.00 1.92 -0.84
N PRO A 195 30.98 2.02 0.50
CA PRO A 195 29.82 1.89 1.37
C PRO A 195 28.98 3.19 1.40
N PHE A 196 27.67 3.05 1.56
CA PHE A 196 26.71 4.14 1.60
C PHE A 196 25.90 4.18 2.92
N THR A 197 25.19 5.25 3.15
CA THR A 197 24.42 5.53 4.37
C THR A 197 22.92 5.75 4.06
N SER A 198 22.11 5.89 5.10
CA SER A 198 20.69 6.28 4.92
C SER A 198 20.52 7.68 4.32
N GLU A 199 21.50 8.56 4.49
CA GLU A 199 21.48 9.90 3.91
C GLU A 199 21.72 9.86 2.40
N ASP A 200 22.63 9.00 1.95
CA ASP A 200 22.87 8.78 0.53
C ASP A 200 21.62 8.23 -0.16
N ILE A 201 20.95 7.25 0.45
CA ILE A 201 19.67 6.72 -0.03
C ILE A 201 18.58 7.80 -0.05
N ARG A 202 18.51 8.63 1.02
CA ARG A 202 17.53 9.71 1.11
C ARG A 202 17.70 10.70 -0.03
N SER A 203 18.94 11.07 -0.32
CA SER A 203 19.28 12.02 -1.39
C SER A 203 19.03 11.44 -2.76
N TYR A 204 19.46 10.19 -3.00
CA TYR A 204 19.28 9.50 -4.29
C TYR A 204 17.80 9.41 -4.71
N PHE A 205 16.94 8.98 -3.79
CA PHE A 205 15.51 8.82 -4.06
C PHE A 205 14.68 10.09 -3.78
N ASN A 206 15.31 11.20 -3.40
CA ASN A 206 14.62 12.42 -2.98
C ASN A 206 13.45 12.13 -2.02
N THR A 207 13.75 11.41 -0.95
CA THR A 207 12.74 10.89 -0.02
C THR A 207 12.98 11.36 1.42
N THR A 208 12.21 10.84 2.38
CA THR A 208 12.37 11.18 3.80
C THR A 208 13.34 10.23 4.50
N THR A 209 13.93 10.66 5.62
CA THR A 209 14.78 9.82 6.47
C THR A 209 14.05 8.55 6.91
N SER A 210 12.75 8.64 7.22
CA SER A 210 11.97 7.47 7.65
C SER A 210 11.86 6.42 6.54
N ILE A 211 11.64 6.85 5.29
CA ILE A 211 11.56 5.95 4.13
C ILE A 211 12.93 5.34 3.83
N SER A 212 14.00 6.15 3.80
CA SER A 212 15.35 5.63 3.53
C SER A 212 15.80 4.59 4.58
N GLN A 213 15.52 4.84 5.85
CA GLN A 213 15.79 3.89 6.92
C GLN A 213 14.92 2.62 6.84
N ALA A 214 13.65 2.76 6.44
CA ALA A 214 12.76 1.62 6.24
C ALA A 214 13.22 0.74 5.07
N LEU A 215 13.62 1.35 3.95
CA LEU A 215 14.23 0.66 2.81
C LEU A 215 15.45 -0.14 3.26
N LEU A 216 16.41 0.50 3.94
CA LEU A 216 17.63 -0.15 4.41
C LEU A 216 17.32 -1.34 5.33
N ARG A 217 16.42 -1.16 6.31
CA ARG A 217 16.00 -2.27 7.20
C ARG A 217 15.38 -3.43 6.45
N THR A 218 14.59 -3.13 5.44
CA THR A 218 13.91 -4.14 4.62
C THR A 218 14.92 -4.90 3.77
N LEU A 219 15.80 -4.19 3.04
CA LEU A 219 16.76 -4.83 2.15
C LEU A 219 17.90 -5.55 2.90
N VAL A 220 18.21 -5.14 4.14
CA VAL A 220 19.08 -5.92 5.03
C VAL A 220 18.38 -7.21 5.47
N ALA A 221 17.09 -7.17 5.79
CA ALA A 221 16.35 -8.36 6.16
C ALA A 221 16.12 -9.32 4.98
N CYS A 222 16.28 -8.84 3.75
CA CYS A 222 16.22 -9.62 2.51
C CYS A 222 17.62 -10.07 2.02
N ASP A 223 18.68 -9.88 2.80
CA ASP A 223 20.07 -10.19 2.43
C ASP A 223 20.55 -9.53 1.12
N ILE A 224 19.92 -8.41 0.73
CA ILE A 224 20.35 -7.59 -0.41
C ILE A 224 21.41 -6.57 0.01
N PHE A 225 21.26 -6.01 1.23
CA PHE A 225 22.24 -5.11 1.83
C PHE A 225 22.89 -5.77 3.05
N LYS A 226 24.15 -5.43 3.27
CA LYS A 226 24.87 -5.77 4.50
C LYS A 226 25.36 -4.51 5.19
N ARG A 227 25.11 -4.43 6.50
CA ARG A 227 25.68 -3.38 7.33
C ARG A 227 27.13 -3.72 7.66
N VAL A 228 28.06 -2.79 7.36
CA VAL A 228 29.51 -3.02 7.47
C VAL A 228 30.21 -2.13 8.49
N GLY A 229 29.58 -1.03 8.93
CA GLY A 229 30.23 -0.14 9.88
C GLY A 229 29.38 1.08 10.24
N LYS A 230 30.05 2.11 10.72
CA LYS A 230 29.50 3.45 10.98
C LYS A 230 30.44 4.51 10.42
N LYS A 231 29.84 5.60 9.91
CA LYS A 231 30.50 6.87 9.64
C LYS A 231 29.71 7.95 10.38
N ASP A 232 30.36 8.58 11.35
CA ASP A 232 29.71 9.51 12.27
C ASP A 232 28.50 8.87 12.98
N ARG A 233 27.32 9.45 12.84
CA ARG A 233 26.06 8.94 13.40
C ARG A 233 25.35 7.92 12.51
N TYR A 234 25.80 7.70 11.26
CA TYR A 234 25.12 6.86 10.28
C TYR A 234 25.76 5.50 10.17
N TYR A 235 24.92 4.45 10.04
CA TYR A 235 25.40 3.13 9.65
C TYR A 235 25.75 3.10 8.16
N GLN A 236 26.81 2.35 7.84
CA GLN A 236 27.28 2.12 6.48
C GLN A 236 26.83 0.75 5.98
N TYR A 237 26.47 0.71 4.72
CA TYR A 237 25.92 -0.47 4.05
C TYR A 237 26.66 -0.72 2.73
N ILE A 238 26.69 -1.98 2.32
CA ILE A 238 27.11 -2.44 0.99
C ILE A 238 26.01 -3.26 0.35
N ILE A 239 26.02 -3.35 -0.97
CA ILE A 239 25.14 -4.24 -1.74
C ILE A 239 25.80 -5.61 -1.76
N LEU A 240 25.02 -6.66 -1.48
CA LEU A 240 25.46 -8.05 -1.65
C LEU A 240 25.19 -8.48 -3.10
N SER A 241 26.17 -9.17 -3.68
CA SER A 241 26.09 -9.77 -5.02
C SER A 241 25.10 -10.92 -5.06
#